data_b13742a95b3a08c95d7341e3eb479973
#
_entry.id   b13742a95b3a08c95d7341e3eb479973
#
_cell.length_a   1.000
_cell.length_b   1.000
_cell.length_c   1.000
_cell.angle_alpha   90.00
_cell.angle_beta   90.00
_cell.angle_gamma   90.00
#
_symmetry.space_group_name_H-M   'P 1'
#
loop_
_entity.id
_entity.type
_entity.pdbx_description
1 polymer ?
#
loop_
_entity_poly.entity_id
_entity_poly.type
_entity_poly.pdbx_seq_one_letter_code
_entity_poly.pdbx_strand_id
1 'polypeptide(L)'
;RDHGKKGIWKVTGNDVEVIPIDVAFPVLHGKFGEDGTIQGLFELAGIPYVGCDVLASAASMDKISTKIFADRIGVRQAAYVADTARDLSEKEETIAKVEEKLGYPVFVKPSNAGSSQGVSKAHNREELEKALALAKKHDHRVLIEETIIGREVECAVLGGQNPKASPVGEILAAAEFYDFDAKYNNAESKTVIDPDL
;
A
#
# COMPACT_ATOMS: atom_id res chain seq x y z
N ARG A 1 -11.76 -37.57 -1.15
CA ARG A 1 -11.22 -36.25 -1.62
C ARG A 1 -11.93 -35.94 -2.93
N ASP A 2 -12.86 -35.00 -2.89
CA ASP A 2 -13.56 -34.54 -4.08
C ASP A 2 -12.78 -33.38 -4.70
N HIS A 3 -11.78 -33.69 -5.51
CA HIS A 3 -10.85 -32.72 -6.11
C HIS A 3 -11.48 -31.88 -7.25
N GLY A 4 -12.80 -31.99 -7.46
CA GLY A 4 -13.50 -31.29 -8.55
C GLY A 4 -14.35 -30.10 -8.13
N LYS A 5 -14.58 -29.86 -6.85
CA LYS A 5 -15.43 -28.75 -6.37
C LYS A 5 -14.59 -27.56 -5.94
N LYS A 6 -14.62 -26.50 -6.74
CA LYS A 6 -14.04 -25.19 -6.39
C LYS A 6 -14.99 -24.46 -5.44
N GLY A 7 -14.47 -23.89 -4.37
CA GLY A 7 -15.29 -23.17 -3.41
C GLY A 7 -14.66 -23.06 -2.03
N ILE A 8 -15.41 -22.46 -1.12
CA ILE A 8 -15.07 -22.40 0.31
C ILE A 8 -15.57 -23.67 0.98
N TRP A 9 -14.68 -24.34 1.68
CA TRP A 9 -14.99 -25.54 2.46
C TRP A 9 -15.16 -25.17 3.92
N LYS A 10 -16.40 -25.18 4.39
CA LYS A 10 -16.73 -24.99 5.79
C LYS A 10 -16.71 -26.34 6.49
N VAL A 11 -15.79 -26.51 7.43
CA VAL A 11 -15.63 -27.74 8.20
C VAL A 11 -16.14 -27.52 9.63
N THR A 12 -17.12 -28.32 10.06
CA THR A 12 -17.69 -28.28 11.41
C THR A 12 -17.67 -29.68 11.98
N GLY A 13 -16.68 -30.01 12.82
CA GLY A 13 -16.46 -31.38 13.28
C GLY A 13 -16.12 -32.30 12.11
N ASN A 14 -16.97 -33.32 11.88
CA ASN A 14 -16.84 -34.25 10.76
C ASN A 14 -17.64 -33.84 9.51
N ASP A 15 -18.45 -32.80 9.61
CA ASP A 15 -19.28 -32.33 8.52
C ASP A 15 -18.50 -31.32 7.64
N VAL A 16 -18.68 -31.46 6.32
CA VAL A 16 -18.07 -30.61 5.32
C VAL A 16 -19.17 -30.09 4.39
N GLU A 17 -19.33 -28.78 4.40
CA GLU A 17 -20.16 -28.02 3.47
C GLU A 17 -19.30 -27.35 2.43
N VAL A 18 -19.58 -27.50 1.15
CA VAL A 18 -18.87 -26.80 0.07
C VAL A 18 -19.75 -25.69 -0.47
N ILE A 19 -19.32 -24.45 -0.32
CA ILE A 19 -19.96 -23.27 -0.92
C ILE A 19 -19.28 -23.05 -2.26
N PRO A 20 -19.94 -23.35 -3.41
CA PRO A 20 -19.34 -23.18 -4.71
C PRO A 20 -19.09 -21.70 -5.01
N ILE A 21 -17.95 -21.40 -5.67
CA ILE A 21 -17.58 -20.06 -6.07
C ILE A 21 -17.17 -20.07 -7.54
N ASP A 22 -17.83 -19.24 -8.35
CA ASP A 22 -17.50 -19.05 -9.76
C ASP A 22 -16.42 -17.99 -9.96
N VAL A 23 -16.48 -16.91 -9.17
CA VAL A 23 -15.53 -15.80 -9.20
C VAL A 23 -15.44 -15.17 -7.81
N ALA A 24 -14.23 -14.77 -7.40
CA ALA A 24 -14.02 -14.00 -6.18
C ALA A 24 -13.87 -12.52 -6.51
N PHE A 25 -14.44 -11.65 -5.69
CA PHE A 25 -14.20 -10.22 -5.73
C PHE A 25 -13.67 -9.78 -4.36
N PRO A 26 -12.33 -9.84 -4.15
CA PRO A 26 -11.75 -9.48 -2.87
C PRO A 26 -11.84 -7.97 -2.66
N VAL A 27 -12.57 -7.54 -1.63
CA VAL A 27 -12.60 -6.16 -1.13
C VAL A 27 -11.84 -6.15 0.18
N LEU A 28 -10.53 -6.36 0.09
CA LEU A 28 -9.60 -6.45 1.21
C LEU A 28 -8.59 -5.31 1.13
N HIS A 29 -8.10 -4.87 2.29
CA HIS A 29 -7.16 -3.75 2.37
C HIS A 29 -5.86 -4.18 3.03
N GLY A 30 -4.74 -3.66 2.50
CA GLY A 30 -3.41 -3.84 3.08
C GLY A 30 -2.85 -5.25 2.93
N LYS A 31 -2.06 -5.63 3.92
CA LYS A 31 -1.33 -6.90 3.94
C LYS A 31 -2.25 -8.10 3.82
N PHE A 32 -1.83 -9.10 3.04
CA PHE A 32 -2.56 -10.31 2.64
C PHE A 32 -3.73 -10.08 1.66
N GLY A 33 -4.29 -8.88 1.59
CA GLY A 33 -5.40 -8.55 0.68
C GLY A 33 -4.94 -7.96 -0.64
N GLU A 34 -3.92 -7.09 -0.61
CA GLU A 34 -3.47 -6.31 -1.77
C GLU A 34 -2.04 -6.65 -2.21
N ASP A 35 -1.31 -7.47 -1.47
CA ASP A 35 0.11 -7.78 -1.64
C ASP A 35 0.40 -9.04 -2.48
N GLY A 36 -0.59 -9.58 -3.19
CA GLY A 36 -0.45 -10.79 -3.98
C GLY A 36 -0.74 -12.09 -3.21
N THR A 37 -0.87 -12.05 -1.89
CA THR A 37 -1.05 -13.25 -1.06
C THR A 37 -2.39 -13.93 -1.33
N ILE A 38 -3.51 -13.20 -1.25
CA ILE A 38 -4.84 -13.75 -1.54
C ILE A 38 -4.98 -14.11 -3.02
N GLN A 39 -4.37 -13.33 -3.91
CA GLN A 39 -4.33 -13.61 -5.34
C GLN A 39 -3.64 -14.96 -5.61
N GLY A 40 -2.50 -15.21 -4.96
CA GLY A 40 -1.81 -16.50 -5.03
C GLY A 40 -2.65 -17.67 -4.50
N LEU A 41 -3.44 -17.45 -3.46
CA LEU A 41 -4.38 -18.47 -2.96
C LEU A 41 -5.47 -18.80 -4.01
N PHE A 42 -6.03 -17.78 -4.67
CA PHE A 42 -7.03 -17.99 -5.73
C PHE A 42 -6.42 -18.70 -6.94
N GLU A 43 -5.21 -18.36 -7.34
CA GLU A 43 -4.47 -19.05 -8.41
C GLU A 43 -4.30 -20.55 -8.09
N LEU A 44 -3.81 -20.89 -6.89
CA LEU A 44 -3.62 -22.25 -6.44
C LEU A 44 -4.95 -23.02 -6.34
N ALA A 45 -6.03 -22.35 -5.94
CA ALA A 45 -7.36 -22.91 -5.86
C ALA A 45 -8.05 -23.02 -7.24
N GLY A 46 -7.50 -22.39 -8.27
CA GLY A 46 -8.10 -22.28 -9.59
C GLY A 46 -9.42 -21.50 -9.58
N ILE A 47 -9.57 -20.52 -8.69
CA ILE A 47 -10.76 -19.66 -8.58
C ILE A 47 -10.45 -18.36 -9.33
N PRO A 48 -11.20 -18.01 -10.37
CA PRO A 48 -11.09 -16.70 -11.02
C PRO A 48 -11.38 -15.58 -10.02
N TYR A 49 -10.69 -14.45 -10.17
CA TYR A 49 -10.91 -13.30 -9.29
C TYR A 49 -10.82 -11.97 -10.04
N VAL A 50 -11.45 -10.95 -9.47
CA VAL A 50 -11.40 -9.57 -9.95
C VAL A 50 -10.22 -8.86 -9.27
N GLY A 51 -9.39 -8.18 -10.05
CA GLY A 51 -8.25 -7.42 -9.54
C GLY A 51 -6.97 -7.71 -10.31
N CYS A 52 -5.86 -7.18 -9.79
CA CYS A 52 -4.53 -7.42 -10.34
C CYS A 52 -4.06 -8.84 -10.06
N ASP A 53 -3.16 -9.36 -10.89
CA ASP A 53 -2.51 -10.65 -10.66
C ASP A 53 -1.52 -10.60 -9.47
N VAL A 54 -0.92 -11.74 -9.16
CA VAL A 54 0.01 -11.90 -8.03
C VAL A 54 1.18 -10.92 -8.14
N LEU A 55 1.81 -10.83 -9.32
CA LEU A 55 2.98 -9.98 -9.53
C LEU A 55 2.62 -8.51 -9.43
N ALA A 56 1.58 -8.08 -10.13
CA ALA A 56 1.16 -6.69 -10.12
C ALA A 56 0.72 -6.25 -8.71
N SER A 57 -0.04 -7.08 -8.00
CA SER A 57 -0.44 -6.82 -6.62
C SER A 57 0.76 -6.67 -5.68
N ALA A 58 1.68 -7.64 -5.68
CA ALA A 58 2.87 -7.62 -4.83
C ALA A 58 3.78 -6.42 -5.13
N ALA A 59 4.02 -6.14 -6.40
CA ALA A 59 4.91 -5.07 -6.83
C ALA A 59 4.32 -3.67 -6.57
N SER A 60 3.00 -3.49 -6.77
CA SER A 60 2.34 -2.20 -6.55
C SER A 60 2.08 -1.91 -5.08
N MET A 61 1.88 -2.95 -4.24
CA MET A 61 1.73 -2.77 -2.80
C MET A 61 3.03 -2.35 -2.13
N ASP A 62 4.17 -2.85 -2.62
CA ASP A 62 5.49 -2.50 -2.10
C ASP A 62 5.94 -1.13 -2.65
N LYS A 63 5.98 -0.12 -1.78
CA LYS A 63 6.26 1.27 -2.13
C LYS A 63 7.64 1.46 -2.76
N ILE A 64 8.67 0.75 -2.26
CA ILE A 64 10.02 0.83 -2.83
C ILE A 64 10.04 0.25 -4.25
N SER A 65 9.37 -0.88 -4.48
CA SER A 65 9.25 -1.46 -5.82
C SER A 65 8.50 -0.53 -6.77
N THR A 66 7.39 0.07 -6.32
CA THR A 66 6.64 1.06 -7.09
C THR A 66 7.50 2.25 -7.48
N LYS A 67 8.34 2.78 -6.56
CA LYS A 67 9.30 3.85 -6.85
C LYS A 67 10.28 3.47 -7.95
N ILE A 68 10.84 2.26 -7.89
CA ILE A 68 11.77 1.75 -8.90
C ILE A 68 11.10 1.66 -10.28
N PHE A 69 9.85 1.19 -10.34
CA PHE A 69 9.12 1.14 -11.61
C PHE A 69 8.80 2.53 -12.14
N ALA A 70 8.37 3.45 -11.28
CA ALA A 70 8.11 4.84 -11.66
C ALA A 70 9.38 5.54 -12.19
N ASP A 71 10.52 5.35 -11.55
CA ASP A 71 11.82 5.85 -12.03
C ASP A 71 12.16 5.27 -13.41
N ARG A 72 11.94 3.96 -13.60
CA ARG A 72 12.26 3.28 -14.86
C ARG A 72 11.48 3.81 -16.06
N ILE A 73 10.24 4.24 -15.85
CA ILE A 73 9.36 4.79 -16.89
C ILE A 73 9.34 6.33 -16.91
N GLY A 74 10.14 6.99 -16.07
CA GLY A 74 10.30 8.44 -16.05
C GLY A 74 9.11 9.21 -15.47
N VAL A 75 8.29 8.58 -14.62
CA VAL A 75 7.20 9.26 -13.89
C VAL A 75 7.79 10.12 -12.77
N ARG A 76 7.39 11.39 -12.72
CA ARG A 76 7.77 12.29 -11.61
C ARG A 76 7.18 11.78 -10.30
N GLN A 77 8.01 11.75 -9.29
CA GLN A 77 7.64 11.31 -7.95
C GLN A 77 8.43 12.05 -6.88
N ALA A 78 7.99 11.96 -5.62
CA ALA A 78 8.72 12.50 -4.49
C ALA A 78 10.13 11.91 -4.42
N ALA A 79 11.12 12.73 -4.12
CA ALA A 79 12.47 12.25 -3.82
C ALA A 79 12.44 11.33 -2.60
N TYR A 80 13.27 10.29 -2.60
CA TYR A 80 13.21 9.28 -1.56
C TYR A 80 14.55 8.67 -1.20
N VAL A 81 14.59 8.08 0.00
CA VAL A 81 15.61 7.16 0.50
C VAL A 81 14.92 5.86 0.89
N ALA A 82 15.48 4.73 0.46
CA ALA A 82 15.00 3.41 0.85
C ALA A 82 15.96 2.80 1.89
N ASP A 83 15.40 2.36 3.01
CA ASP A 83 16.08 1.54 4.02
C ASP A 83 15.59 0.11 3.90
N THR A 84 16.48 -0.81 3.54
CA THR A 84 16.17 -2.23 3.33
C THR A 84 16.84 -3.15 4.36
N ALA A 85 17.54 -2.59 5.34
CA ALA A 85 18.11 -3.35 6.44
C ALA A 85 17.00 -4.06 7.26
N ARG A 86 17.29 -5.26 7.73
CA ARG A 86 16.30 -6.05 8.49
C ARG A 86 16.00 -5.47 9.86
N ASP A 87 16.93 -4.71 10.40
CA ASP A 87 16.86 -4.08 11.73
C ASP A 87 17.31 -2.62 11.65
N LEU A 88 17.67 -2.06 12.78
CA LEU A 88 18.17 -0.68 12.90
C LEU A 88 19.70 -0.57 12.83
N SER A 89 20.41 -1.59 12.37
CA SER A 89 21.89 -1.59 12.30
C SER A 89 22.44 -0.51 11.37
N GLU A 90 21.71 -0.18 10.30
CA GLU A 90 22.06 0.84 9.32
C GLU A 90 21.37 2.20 9.58
N LYS A 91 20.77 2.38 10.76
CA LYS A 91 19.97 3.57 11.08
C LYS A 91 20.74 4.87 10.85
N GLU A 92 21.98 4.96 11.31
CA GLU A 92 22.81 6.17 11.19
C GLU A 92 23.14 6.50 9.73
N GLU A 93 23.41 5.48 8.93
CA GLU A 93 23.67 5.66 7.49
C GLU A 93 22.39 6.11 6.77
N THR A 94 21.25 5.52 7.10
CA THR A 94 19.95 5.92 6.56
C THR A 94 19.63 7.37 6.90
N ILE A 95 19.81 7.77 8.15
CA ILE A 95 19.57 9.15 8.61
C ILE A 95 20.49 10.13 7.86
N ALA A 96 21.78 9.82 7.76
CA ALA A 96 22.72 10.67 7.02
C ALA A 96 22.29 10.86 5.55
N LYS A 97 21.84 9.79 4.88
CA LYS A 97 21.31 9.87 3.51
C LYS A 97 20.05 10.71 3.41
N VAL A 98 19.16 10.64 4.38
CA VAL A 98 17.94 11.46 4.44
C VAL A 98 18.30 12.93 4.61
N GLU A 99 19.18 13.25 5.56
CA GLU A 99 19.62 14.64 5.83
C GLU A 99 20.34 15.26 4.63
N GLU A 100 21.16 14.46 3.91
CA GLU A 100 21.85 14.91 2.70
C GLU A 100 20.91 15.15 1.51
N LYS A 101 19.97 14.23 1.28
CA LYS A 101 19.18 14.19 0.03
C LYS A 101 17.83 14.89 0.11
N LEU A 102 17.17 14.81 1.25
CA LEU A 102 15.77 15.22 1.41
C LEU A 102 15.60 16.44 2.32
N GLY A 103 16.35 16.49 3.42
CA GLY A 103 16.09 17.46 4.49
C GLY A 103 14.81 17.11 5.27
N TYR A 104 14.27 18.07 6.02
CA TYR A 104 13.05 17.91 6.79
C TYR A 104 11.98 18.93 6.39
N PRO A 105 10.67 18.62 6.56
CA PRO A 105 10.10 17.40 7.07
C PRO A 105 10.05 16.28 6.03
N VAL A 106 10.06 15.02 6.50
CA VAL A 106 9.94 13.82 5.66
C VAL A 106 8.82 12.90 6.13
N PHE A 107 8.28 12.10 5.23
CA PHE A 107 7.38 10.99 5.57
C PHE A 107 8.16 9.67 5.63
N VAL A 108 7.94 8.90 6.69
CA VAL A 108 8.53 7.58 6.90
C VAL A 108 7.43 6.55 6.81
N LYS A 109 7.57 5.58 5.91
CA LYS A 109 6.51 4.62 5.57
C LYS A 109 7.06 3.20 5.51
N PRO A 110 6.41 2.20 6.13
CA PRO A 110 6.69 0.80 5.81
C PRO A 110 6.45 0.55 4.32
N SER A 111 7.33 -0.21 3.66
CA SER A 111 7.23 -0.42 2.22
C SER A 111 5.96 -1.19 1.85
N ASN A 112 5.69 -2.30 2.55
CA ASN A 112 4.57 -3.19 2.29
C ASN A 112 3.52 -3.13 3.41
N ALA A 113 2.88 -1.97 3.55
CA ALA A 113 1.76 -1.75 4.47
C ALA A 113 0.71 -0.84 3.84
N GLY A 114 -0.56 -1.13 4.10
CA GLY A 114 -1.70 -0.34 3.63
C GLY A 114 -2.28 0.57 4.71
N SER A 115 -3.30 1.36 4.33
CA SER A 115 -4.12 2.17 5.24
C SER A 115 -3.32 3.04 6.21
N SER A 116 -2.20 3.59 5.77
CA SER A 116 -1.31 4.48 6.55
C SER A 116 -0.76 3.85 7.86
N GLN A 117 -0.82 2.53 8.01
CA GLN A 117 -0.27 1.86 9.19
C GLN A 117 1.25 2.03 9.27
N GLY A 118 1.74 2.50 10.41
CA GLY A 118 3.17 2.72 10.66
C GLY A 118 3.77 3.90 9.90
N VAL A 119 2.95 4.74 9.27
CA VAL A 119 3.38 5.98 8.61
C VAL A 119 3.53 7.08 9.63
N SER A 120 4.61 7.86 9.52
CA SER A 120 4.88 9.02 10.38
C SER A 120 5.49 10.16 9.58
N LYS A 121 5.23 11.39 9.98
CA LYS A 121 5.93 12.59 9.53
C LYS A 121 7.02 12.94 10.55
N ALA A 122 8.22 13.23 10.09
CA ALA A 122 9.35 13.58 10.93
C ALA A 122 9.88 14.97 10.55
N HIS A 123 9.99 15.88 11.52
CA HIS A 123 10.42 17.26 11.32
C HIS A 123 11.90 17.49 11.70
N ASN A 124 12.53 16.50 12.31
CA ASN A 124 13.91 16.54 12.76
C ASN A 124 14.46 15.12 12.93
N ARG A 125 15.75 15.03 13.26
CA ARG A 125 16.46 13.76 13.44
C ARG A 125 15.84 12.85 14.52
N GLU A 126 15.47 13.43 15.68
CA GLU A 126 14.90 12.66 16.79
C GLU A 126 13.58 12.02 16.39
N GLU A 127 12.72 12.77 15.69
CA GLU A 127 11.46 12.25 15.16
C GLU A 127 11.69 11.21 14.07
N LEU A 128 12.70 11.39 13.20
CA LEU A 128 13.07 10.41 12.18
C LEU A 128 13.50 9.07 12.81
N GLU A 129 14.30 9.10 13.88
CA GLU A 129 14.69 7.88 14.59
C GLU A 129 13.49 7.11 15.14
N LYS A 130 12.54 7.83 15.76
CA LYS A 130 11.30 7.25 16.29
C LYS A 130 10.43 6.69 15.16
N ALA A 131 10.32 7.41 14.07
CA ALA A 131 9.54 7.03 12.89
C ALA A 131 10.12 5.76 12.21
N LEU A 132 11.44 5.66 12.07
CA LEU A 132 12.12 4.46 11.56
C LEU A 132 11.83 3.24 12.46
N ALA A 133 11.97 3.41 13.79
CA ALA A 133 11.68 2.34 14.73
C ALA A 133 10.21 1.89 14.70
N LEU A 134 9.27 2.82 14.46
CA LEU A 134 7.86 2.50 14.30
C LEU A 134 7.60 1.77 12.99
N ALA A 135 8.08 2.28 11.86
CA ALA A 135 7.87 1.70 10.55
C ALA A 135 8.41 0.26 10.47
N LYS A 136 9.59 0.02 11.05
CA LYS A 136 10.21 -1.33 11.10
C LYS A 136 9.44 -2.38 11.91
N LYS A 137 8.47 -1.98 12.74
CA LYS A 137 7.54 -2.94 13.37
C LYS A 137 6.53 -3.53 12.39
N HIS A 138 6.26 -2.83 11.29
CA HIS A 138 5.30 -3.23 10.27
C HIS A 138 5.97 -3.90 9.07
N ASP A 139 7.13 -3.38 8.64
CA ASP A 139 7.95 -3.95 7.58
C ASP A 139 9.42 -3.61 7.82
N HIS A 140 10.32 -4.55 7.55
CA HIS A 140 11.76 -4.29 7.62
C HIS A 140 12.22 -3.31 6.54
N ARG A 141 11.54 -3.25 5.39
CA ARG A 141 11.79 -2.27 4.32
C ARG A 141 11.02 -1.00 4.60
N VAL A 142 11.72 0.12 4.63
CA VAL A 142 11.14 1.43 4.96
C VAL A 142 11.47 2.42 3.84
N LEU A 143 10.46 3.14 3.39
CA LEU A 143 10.58 4.25 2.46
C LEU A 143 10.53 5.56 3.22
N ILE A 144 11.49 6.44 2.98
CA ILE A 144 11.50 7.81 3.49
C ILE A 144 11.36 8.75 2.29
N GLU A 145 10.38 9.64 2.30
CA GLU A 145 10.08 10.55 1.20
C GLU A 145 10.09 12.00 1.67
N GLU A 146 10.49 12.90 0.77
CA GLU A 146 10.28 14.33 0.97
C GLU A 146 8.78 14.63 1.17
N THR A 147 8.47 15.69 1.90
CA THR A 147 7.10 16.17 2.04
C THR A 147 6.74 17.04 0.85
N ILE A 148 5.76 16.60 0.07
CA ILE A 148 5.17 17.39 -1.01
C ILE A 148 3.94 18.10 -0.44
N ILE A 149 3.87 19.42 -0.64
CA ILE A 149 2.69 20.23 -0.33
C ILE A 149 1.88 20.38 -1.62
N GLY A 150 0.63 19.95 -1.57
CA GLY A 150 -0.24 19.98 -2.74
C GLY A 150 -1.62 19.40 -2.45
N ARG A 151 -2.45 19.34 -3.50
CA ARG A 151 -3.77 18.68 -3.43
C ARG A 151 -3.56 17.17 -3.44
N GLU A 152 -4.29 16.46 -2.60
CA GLU A 152 -4.28 14.99 -2.58
C GLU A 152 -5.33 14.47 -3.56
N VAL A 153 -4.89 13.76 -4.57
CA VAL A 153 -5.76 13.26 -5.64
C VAL A 153 -5.56 11.77 -5.85
N GLU A 154 -6.61 11.09 -6.30
CA GLU A 154 -6.58 9.68 -6.65
C GLU A 154 -7.25 9.43 -7.99
N CYS A 155 -6.87 8.34 -8.65
CA CYS A 155 -7.44 7.89 -9.91
C CYS A 155 -7.54 6.37 -9.89
N ALA A 156 -8.72 5.84 -10.17
CA ALA A 156 -8.93 4.42 -10.33
C ALA A 156 -8.57 3.97 -11.76
N VAL A 157 -8.09 2.75 -11.89
CA VAL A 157 -7.80 2.14 -13.19
C VAL A 157 -8.55 0.82 -13.31
N LEU A 158 -9.29 0.65 -14.39
CA LEU A 158 -10.04 -0.56 -14.70
C LEU A 158 -9.59 -1.16 -16.03
N GLY A 159 -9.43 -2.46 -16.08
CA GLY A 159 -9.13 -3.24 -17.28
C GLY A 159 -7.79 -3.97 -17.21
N GLY A 160 -7.57 -4.86 -18.17
CA GLY A 160 -6.34 -5.64 -18.31
C GLY A 160 -5.48 -5.12 -19.46
N GLN A 161 -5.64 -5.69 -20.66
CA GLN A 161 -4.83 -5.31 -21.84
C GLN A 161 -5.06 -3.86 -22.31
N ASN A 162 -6.24 -3.31 -22.07
CA ASN A 162 -6.62 -1.94 -22.43
C ASN A 162 -7.12 -1.20 -21.18
N PRO A 163 -6.24 -0.79 -20.26
CA PRO A 163 -6.64 -0.12 -19.03
C PRO A 163 -7.27 1.24 -19.31
N LYS A 164 -8.29 1.59 -18.54
CA LYS A 164 -8.95 2.89 -18.57
C LYS A 164 -8.85 3.54 -17.22
N ALA A 165 -8.40 4.78 -17.19
CA ALA A 165 -8.40 5.61 -15.99
C ALA A 165 -9.78 6.23 -15.77
N SER A 166 -10.19 6.36 -14.51
CA SER A 166 -11.34 7.16 -14.11
C SER A 166 -11.04 8.66 -14.22
N PRO A 167 -12.06 9.54 -14.14
CA PRO A 167 -11.82 10.90 -13.69
C PRO A 167 -11.04 10.93 -12.37
N VAL A 168 -10.35 12.04 -12.12
CA VAL A 168 -9.59 12.23 -10.88
C VAL A 168 -10.54 12.57 -9.74
N GLY A 169 -10.32 11.98 -8.56
CA GLY A 169 -10.96 12.34 -7.32
C GLY A 169 -9.99 13.13 -6.42
N GLU A 170 -10.46 14.19 -5.77
CA GLU A 170 -9.69 14.92 -4.75
C GLU A 170 -10.13 14.52 -3.35
N ILE A 171 -9.14 14.28 -2.48
CA ILE A 171 -9.36 14.00 -1.07
C ILE A 171 -9.18 15.29 -0.29
N LEU A 172 -10.26 15.78 0.29
CA LEU A 172 -10.26 16.90 1.24
C LEU A 172 -10.07 16.31 2.64
N ALA A 173 -8.81 16.18 3.07
CA ALA A 173 -8.50 15.65 4.39
C ALA A 173 -8.87 16.65 5.48
N ALA A 174 -9.49 16.18 6.57
CA ALA A 174 -9.82 16.98 7.74
C ALA A 174 -8.60 17.28 8.64
N ALA A 175 -7.43 16.72 8.36
CA ALA A 175 -6.20 16.88 9.12
C ALA A 175 -5.02 17.18 8.20
N GLU A 176 -3.91 17.64 8.77
CA GLU A 176 -2.65 17.91 8.03
C GLU A 176 -2.12 16.69 7.25
N PHE A 177 -2.55 15.49 7.64
CA PHE A 177 -2.20 14.23 7.00
C PHE A 177 -3.40 13.29 6.95
N TYR A 178 -3.68 12.67 5.80
CA TYR A 178 -4.76 11.70 5.59
C TYR A 178 -4.35 10.33 6.14
N ASP A 179 -4.31 10.22 7.47
CA ASP A 179 -3.94 9.01 8.20
C ASP A 179 -5.10 8.01 8.29
N PHE A 180 -4.88 6.92 9.04
CA PHE A 180 -5.90 5.89 9.24
C PHE A 180 -7.17 6.43 9.86
N ASP A 181 -7.07 7.31 10.85
CA ASP A 181 -8.23 7.89 11.52
C ASP A 181 -9.00 8.84 10.60
N ALA A 182 -8.30 9.64 9.80
CA ALA A 182 -8.91 10.49 8.78
C ALA A 182 -9.60 9.67 7.67
N LYS A 183 -9.08 8.47 7.35
CA LYS A 183 -9.65 7.58 6.32
C LYS A 183 -10.93 6.87 6.74
N TYR A 184 -10.98 6.41 7.98
CA TYR A 184 -12.03 5.48 8.41
C TYR A 184 -12.88 5.98 9.57
N ASN A 185 -12.40 6.92 10.37
CA ASN A 185 -13.07 7.36 11.60
C ASN A 185 -13.51 8.83 11.57
N ASN A 186 -12.99 9.63 10.64
CA ASN A 186 -13.32 11.06 10.58
C ASN A 186 -14.33 11.35 9.47
N ALA A 187 -15.56 11.67 9.87
CA ALA A 187 -16.66 11.99 8.97
C ALA A 187 -16.51 13.36 8.25
N GLU A 188 -15.51 14.17 8.59
CA GLU A 188 -15.25 15.47 7.98
C GLU A 188 -14.41 15.36 6.69
N SER A 189 -13.73 14.24 6.47
CA SER A 189 -13.03 13.98 5.21
C SER A 189 -14.03 13.77 4.07
N LYS A 190 -13.81 14.45 2.95
CA LYS A 190 -14.69 14.40 1.77
C LYS A 190 -13.91 14.07 0.53
N THR A 191 -14.56 13.34 -0.39
CA THR A 191 -14.04 13.11 -1.75
C THR A 191 -14.83 13.96 -2.73
N VAL A 192 -14.14 14.71 -3.58
CA VAL A 192 -14.73 15.47 -4.68
C VAL A 192 -14.35 14.76 -5.97
N ILE A 193 -15.35 14.32 -6.74
CA ILE A 193 -15.16 13.68 -8.04
C ILE A 193 -15.11 14.77 -9.11
N ASP A 194 -14.14 14.65 -10.04
CA ASP A 194 -13.91 15.59 -11.12
C ASP A 194 -13.70 17.05 -10.64
N PRO A 195 -12.73 17.27 -9.73
CA PRO A 195 -12.43 18.61 -9.25
C PRO A 195 -11.80 19.46 -10.37
N ASP A 196 -12.00 20.76 -10.31
CA ASP A 196 -11.25 21.71 -11.14
C ASP A 196 -9.76 21.68 -10.75
N LEU A 197 -8.94 21.00 -11.55
CA LEU A 197 -7.48 20.78 -11.35
C LEU A 197 -6.65 21.82 -12.13
#